data_c2837da75b2cf1fe2f7bd25be88dc6ee
#
_entry.id   c2837da75b2cf1fe2f7bd25be88dc6ee
#
_cell.length_a   1.000
_cell.length_b   1.000
_cell.length_c   1.000
_cell.angle_alpha   90.00
_cell.angle_beta   90.00
_cell.angle_gamma   90.00
#
_symmetry.space_group_name_H-M   'P 1'
#
loop_
_entity.id
_entity.type
_entity.pdbx_description
1 polymer ?
#
loop_
_entity_poly.entity_id
_entity_poly.type
_entity_poly.pdbx_seq_one_letter_code
_entity_poly.pdbx_strand_id
1 'polypeptide(L)'
;LTNGALKRVGIMGGTFDPIHYGHLVAAEAARVAFQLEPVLFVPNRLPPHKKDYPVTEAKHRYLMTVLATITNPHFEVSRVELDREGYSYTIDTLRELRASFDPTVDLYFISGADAILDLLSWKDVDELLSLCYFIAATRPGYKLNVELGHLTQRYASKVFTVEVPALAISSTDIRRRVKEGKPIKYLLPESVENYIYKHNLYRP
;
A
#
# COMPACT_ATOMS: atom_id res chain seq x y z
N LEU A 1 -21.81 -27.91 -7.01
CA LEU A 1 -22.14 -26.97 -5.92
C LEU A 1 -20.80 -26.38 -5.47
N THR A 2 -20.32 -25.33 -6.13
CA THR A 2 -19.17 -24.55 -5.67
C THR A 2 -19.63 -23.76 -4.45
N ASN A 3 -19.11 -24.14 -3.28
CA ASN A 3 -19.19 -23.32 -2.08
C ASN A 3 -18.72 -21.91 -2.47
N GLY A 4 -19.63 -20.91 -2.41
CA GLY A 4 -19.31 -19.53 -2.65
C GLY A 4 -18.39 -19.03 -1.53
N ALA A 5 -17.08 -19.29 -1.67
CA ALA A 5 -16.10 -18.68 -0.77
C ALA A 5 -16.23 -17.17 -0.92
N LEU A 6 -16.39 -16.46 0.20
CA LEU A 6 -16.37 -14.99 0.24
C LEU A 6 -15.10 -14.52 -0.48
N LYS A 7 -15.28 -13.78 -1.56
CA LYS A 7 -14.14 -13.20 -2.28
C LYS A 7 -13.58 -12.06 -1.46
N ARG A 8 -12.27 -12.04 -1.25
CA ARG A 8 -11.56 -11.02 -0.48
C ARG A 8 -10.51 -10.36 -1.36
N VAL A 9 -10.56 -9.06 -1.47
CA VAL A 9 -9.62 -8.28 -2.29
C VAL A 9 -8.76 -7.44 -1.37
N GLY A 10 -7.43 -7.55 -1.53
CA GLY A 10 -6.47 -6.67 -0.86
C GLY A 10 -6.29 -5.37 -1.64
N ILE A 11 -6.10 -4.26 -0.94
CA ILE A 11 -5.81 -2.95 -1.52
C ILE A 11 -4.57 -2.41 -0.80
N MET A 12 -3.46 -2.28 -1.51
CA MET A 12 -2.25 -1.64 -0.98
C MET A 12 -2.09 -0.27 -1.61
N GLY A 13 -2.57 0.75 -0.91
CA GLY A 13 -2.37 2.15 -1.30
C GLY A 13 -0.98 2.66 -0.93
N GLY A 14 -0.39 3.49 -1.77
CA GLY A 14 0.91 4.06 -1.46
C GLY A 14 1.42 5.06 -2.48
N THR A 15 2.41 5.86 -2.05
CA THR A 15 3.10 6.75 -2.99
C THR A 15 4.01 5.97 -3.93
N PHE A 16 4.63 4.88 -3.44
CA PHE A 16 5.57 4.02 -4.19
C PHE A 16 6.66 4.80 -4.93
N ASP A 17 7.40 5.61 -4.19
CA ASP A 17 8.40 6.53 -4.72
C ASP A 17 9.84 6.25 -4.21
N PRO A 18 10.45 5.11 -4.60
CA PRO A 18 9.92 3.98 -5.35
C PRO A 18 9.23 2.92 -4.49
N ILE A 19 8.55 1.98 -5.14
CA ILE A 19 8.16 0.70 -4.54
C ILE A 19 9.42 -0.11 -4.19
N HIS A 20 9.34 -0.91 -3.11
CA HIS A 20 10.48 -1.70 -2.62
C HIS A 20 10.02 -2.99 -1.94
N TYR A 21 10.96 -3.87 -1.58
CA TYR A 21 10.63 -5.16 -0.98
C TYR A 21 9.82 -5.06 0.31
N GLY A 22 9.96 -3.99 1.10
CA GLY A 22 9.11 -3.77 2.27
C GLY A 22 7.62 -3.74 1.94
N HIS A 23 7.23 -3.12 0.82
CA HIS A 23 5.85 -3.11 0.36
C HIS A 23 5.41 -4.50 -0.14
N LEU A 24 6.24 -5.16 -0.95
CA LEU A 24 5.90 -6.46 -1.54
C LEU A 24 5.74 -7.56 -0.48
N VAL A 25 6.63 -7.59 0.52
CA VAL A 25 6.57 -8.54 1.63
C VAL A 25 5.33 -8.30 2.49
N ALA A 26 4.99 -7.04 2.77
CA ALA A 26 3.77 -6.72 3.52
C ALA A 26 2.50 -7.14 2.78
N ALA A 27 2.44 -6.88 1.45
CA ALA A 27 1.33 -7.29 0.61
C ALA A 27 1.16 -8.81 0.57
N GLU A 28 2.26 -9.56 0.37
CA GLU A 28 2.22 -11.02 0.29
C GLU A 28 1.86 -11.67 1.63
N ALA A 29 2.41 -11.16 2.73
CA ALA A 29 2.05 -11.64 4.07
C ALA A 29 0.55 -11.44 4.36
N ALA A 30 0.02 -10.25 4.05
CA ALA A 30 -1.41 -9.99 4.19
C ALA A 30 -2.26 -10.88 3.28
N ARG A 31 -1.82 -11.06 2.00
CA ARG A 31 -2.51 -11.94 1.04
C ARG A 31 -2.67 -13.35 1.59
N VAL A 32 -1.59 -13.93 2.08
CA VAL A 32 -1.59 -15.30 2.61
C VAL A 32 -2.42 -15.40 3.89
N ALA A 33 -2.20 -14.49 4.85
CA ALA A 33 -2.87 -14.54 6.16
C ALA A 33 -4.40 -14.35 6.06
N PHE A 34 -4.87 -13.52 5.14
CA PHE A 34 -6.29 -13.18 4.98
C PHE A 34 -6.94 -13.79 3.72
N GLN A 35 -6.20 -14.60 2.95
CA GLN A 35 -6.67 -15.25 1.71
C GLN A 35 -7.21 -14.23 0.71
N LEU A 36 -6.41 -13.17 0.46
CA LEU A 36 -6.79 -12.10 -0.46
C LEU A 36 -6.46 -12.50 -1.90
N GLU A 37 -7.41 -12.26 -2.82
CA GLU A 37 -7.27 -12.59 -4.23
C GLU A 37 -8.13 -11.65 -5.10
N PRO A 38 -7.53 -10.76 -5.89
CA PRO A 38 -6.11 -10.35 -5.91
C PRO A 38 -5.73 -9.34 -4.80
N VAL A 39 -4.45 -8.92 -4.77
CA VAL A 39 -4.02 -7.70 -4.07
C VAL A 39 -3.77 -6.60 -5.10
N LEU A 40 -4.55 -5.52 -5.02
CA LEU A 40 -4.44 -4.36 -5.87
C LEU A 40 -3.45 -3.35 -5.28
N PHE A 41 -2.36 -3.09 -5.98
CA PHE A 41 -1.49 -1.96 -5.67
C PHE A 41 -2.08 -0.69 -6.29
N VAL A 42 -2.27 0.33 -5.48
CA VAL A 42 -2.87 1.60 -5.90
C VAL A 42 -1.89 2.75 -5.70
N PRO A 43 -1.06 3.06 -6.72
CA PRO A 43 -0.19 4.23 -6.69
C PRO A 43 -1.01 5.50 -6.66
N ASN A 44 -0.77 6.38 -5.67
CA ASN A 44 -1.50 7.63 -5.60
C ASN A 44 -1.06 8.62 -6.69
N ARG A 45 -1.97 9.50 -7.13
CA ARG A 45 -1.65 10.59 -8.04
C ARG A 45 -0.96 11.74 -7.29
N LEU A 46 -1.66 12.34 -6.33
CA LEU A 46 -1.19 13.47 -5.52
C LEU A 46 -1.45 13.17 -4.04
N PRO A 47 -0.44 12.75 -3.28
CA PRO A 47 -0.61 12.46 -1.85
C PRO A 47 -0.89 13.74 -1.07
N PRO A 48 -2.00 13.84 -0.30
CA PRO A 48 -2.40 15.06 0.39
C PRO A 48 -1.40 15.51 1.47
N HIS A 49 -0.64 14.57 2.04
CA HIS A 49 0.33 14.82 3.11
C HIS A 49 1.74 15.20 2.61
N LYS A 50 1.96 15.29 1.27
CA LYS A 50 3.27 15.57 0.69
C LYS A 50 3.28 16.84 -0.16
N LYS A 51 2.53 17.86 0.25
CA LYS A 51 2.41 19.13 -0.49
C LYS A 51 3.76 19.85 -0.68
N ASP A 52 4.64 19.72 0.31
CA ASP A 52 5.91 20.45 0.36
C ASP A 52 7.12 19.58 -0.07
N TYR A 53 6.88 18.40 -0.62
CA TYR A 53 7.92 17.47 -1.01
C TYR A 53 7.80 17.09 -2.49
N PRO A 54 8.88 17.23 -3.29
CA PRO A 54 8.85 16.82 -4.69
C PRO A 54 8.68 15.30 -4.80
N VAL A 55 7.51 14.87 -5.24
CA VAL A 55 7.19 13.47 -5.53
C VAL A 55 7.44 13.21 -7.01
N THR A 56 8.08 12.09 -7.33
CA THR A 56 8.27 11.66 -8.73
C THR A 56 6.93 11.58 -9.46
N GLU A 57 6.90 11.94 -10.73
CA GLU A 57 5.68 11.90 -11.56
C GLU A 57 4.94 10.56 -11.41
N ALA A 58 3.63 10.64 -11.32
CA ALA A 58 2.77 9.48 -11.08
C ALA A 58 2.97 8.34 -12.11
N LYS A 59 3.25 8.68 -13.38
CA LYS A 59 3.53 7.69 -14.43
C LYS A 59 4.76 6.83 -14.14
N HIS A 60 5.84 7.42 -13.62
CA HIS A 60 7.05 6.67 -13.27
C HIS A 60 6.79 5.75 -12.08
N ARG A 61 6.08 6.24 -11.05
CA ARG A 61 5.73 5.46 -9.87
C ARG A 61 4.81 4.29 -10.20
N TYR A 62 3.84 4.51 -11.09
CA TYR A 62 2.98 3.45 -11.64
C TYR A 62 3.80 2.38 -12.37
N LEU A 63 4.68 2.78 -13.31
CA LEU A 63 5.49 1.82 -14.07
C LEU A 63 6.45 1.04 -13.17
N MET A 64 7.06 1.68 -12.17
CA MET A 64 7.87 0.98 -11.18
C MET A 64 7.04 -0.04 -10.38
N THR A 65 5.78 0.30 -10.05
CA THR A 65 4.88 -0.62 -9.35
C THR A 65 4.52 -1.82 -10.23
N VAL A 66 4.21 -1.60 -11.50
CA VAL A 66 3.97 -2.69 -12.48
C VAL A 66 5.19 -3.60 -12.59
N LEU A 67 6.39 -3.03 -12.77
CA LEU A 67 7.64 -3.80 -12.86
C LEU A 67 7.96 -4.59 -11.59
N ALA A 68 7.55 -4.11 -10.43
CA ALA A 68 7.77 -4.79 -9.16
C ALA A 68 6.81 -5.95 -8.92
N THR A 69 5.61 -5.89 -9.47
CA THR A 69 4.52 -6.84 -9.18
C THR A 69 4.32 -7.89 -10.27
N ILE A 70 4.84 -7.66 -11.48
CA ILE A 70 4.57 -8.49 -12.67
C ILE A 70 4.91 -9.98 -12.52
N THR A 71 5.80 -10.35 -11.61
CA THR A 71 6.19 -11.73 -11.36
C THR A 71 5.27 -12.47 -10.38
N ASN A 72 4.35 -11.76 -9.71
CA ASN A 72 3.40 -12.38 -8.79
C ASN A 72 2.00 -12.39 -9.43
N PRO A 73 1.44 -13.58 -9.75
CA PRO A 73 0.14 -13.69 -10.43
C PRO A 73 -1.05 -13.21 -9.58
N HIS A 74 -0.85 -12.99 -8.28
CA HIS A 74 -1.88 -12.52 -7.35
C HIS A 74 -1.84 -11.00 -7.13
N PHE A 75 -0.86 -10.30 -7.76
CA PHE A 75 -0.72 -8.86 -7.63
C PHE A 75 -1.16 -8.16 -8.92
N GLU A 76 -1.99 -7.16 -8.76
CA GLU A 76 -2.44 -6.29 -9.84
C GLU A 76 -2.14 -4.82 -9.52
N VAL A 77 -2.05 -3.96 -10.52
CA VAL A 77 -1.83 -2.54 -10.32
C VAL A 77 -3.01 -1.75 -10.88
N SER A 78 -3.69 -1.03 -10.00
CA SER A 78 -4.84 -0.21 -10.35
C SER A 78 -4.43 1.22 -10.68
N ARG A 79 -5.12 1.82 -11.65
CA ARG A 79 -4.94 3.22 -12.06
C ARG A 79 -5.98 4.15 -11.42
N VAL A 80 -6.85 3.65 -10.58
CA VAL A 80 -8.03 4.37 -10.04
C VAL A 80 -7.70 5.78 -9.52
N GLU A 81 -6.56 5.96 -8.84
CA GLU A 81 -6.13 7.28 -8.36
C GLU A 81 -5.39 8.10 -9.42
N LEU A 82 -4.70 7.45 -10.37
CA LEU A 82 -4.00 8.15 -11.45
C LEU A 82 -4.98 8.81 -12.43
N ASP A 83 -6.09 8.15 -12.68
CA ASP A 83 -7.09 8.59 -13.66
C ASP A 83 -8.08 9.60 -13.06
N ARG A 84 -8.11 9.75 -11.72
CA ARG A 84 -8.90 10.76 -11.01
C ARG A 84 -8.12 12.08 -10.85
N GLU A 85 -8.77 13.21 -11.06
CA GLU A 85 -8.19 14.53 -10.79
C GLU A 85 -8.16 14.87 -9.29
N GLY A 86 -7.19 15.71 -8.90
CA GLY A 86 -7.06 16.21 -7.53
C GLY A 86 -6.24 15.34 -6.60
N TYR A 87 -6.43 15.55 -5.29
CA TYR A 87 -5.71 14.82 -4.25
C TYR A 87 -6.25 13.40 -4.07
N SER A 88 -5.35 12.46 -3.77
CA SER A 88 -5.65 11.07 -3.53
C SER A 88 -6.05 10.84 -2.06
N TYR A 89 -7.33 10.94 -1.75
CA TYR A 89 -7.84 10.54 -0.45
C TYR A 89 -8.31 9.08 -0.49
N THR A 90 -7.95 8.32 0.54
CA THR A 90 -8.29 6.89 0.64
C THR A 90 -9.79 6.64 0.56
N ILE A 91 -10.61 7.51 1.15
CA ILE A 91 -12.07 7.38 1.09
C ILE A 91 -12.60 7.40 -0.33
N ASP A 92 -12.12 8.32 -1.18
CA ASP A 92 -12.58 8.44 -2.55
C ASP A 92 -12.18 7.20 -3.38
N THR A 93 -10.99 6.66 -3.12
CA THR A 93 -10.51 5.43 -3.73
C THR A 93 -11.33 4.22 -3.32
N LEU A 94 -11.67 4.10 -2.04
CA LEU A 94 -12.50 2.99 -1.56
C LEU A 94 -13.94 3.07 -2.06
N ARG A 95 -14.52 4.27 -2.21
CA ARG A 95 -15.85 4.46 -2.85
C ARG A 95 -15.84 3.95 -4.30
N GLU A 96 -14.85 4.34 -5.09
CA GLU A 96 -14.72 3.90 -6.49
C GLU A 96 -14.50 2.38 -6.59
N LEU A 97 -13.58 1.83 -5.80
CA LEU A 97 -13.33 0.39 -5.78
C LEU A 97 -14.57 -0.38 -5.28
N ARG A 98 -15.24 0.10 -4.22
CA ARG A 98 -16.47 -0.55 -3.73
C ARG A 98 -17.56 -0.60 -4.80
N ALA A 99 -17.70 0.46 -5.60
CA ALA A 99 -18.66 0.51 -6.71
C ALA A 99 -18.29 -0.42 -7.88
N SER A 100 -17.01 -0.78 -8.04
CA SER A 100 -16.54 -1.64 -9.12
C SER A 100 -16.59 -3.15 -8.80
N PHE A 101 -16.69 -3.51 -7.50
CA PHE A 101 -16.78 -4.91 -7.07
C PHE A 101 -18.21 -5.29 -6.70
N ASP A 102 -18.52 -6.60 -6.81
CA ASP A 102 -19.76 -7.16 -6.29
C ASP A 102 -19.91 -6.84 -4.78
N PRO A 103 -21.11 -6.48 -4.28
CA PRO A 103 -21.36 -6.18 -2.87
C PRO A 103 -20.91 -7.29 -1.88
N THR A 104 -20.85 -8.54 -2.33
CA THR A 104 -20.42 -9.70 -1.52
C THR A 104 -18.89 -9.82 -1.37
N VAL A 105 -18.12 -9.01 -2.09
CA VAL A 105 -16.65 -8.99 -2.00
C VAL A 105 -16.22 -8.16 -0.79
N ASP A 106 -15.44 -8.73 0.12
CA ASP A 106 -14.82 -8.01 1.22
C ASP A 106 -13.55 -7.29 0.75
N LEU A 107 -13.44 -6.00 1.04
CA LEU A 107 -12.24 -5.20 0.75
C LEU A 107 -11.36 -5.09 1.99
N TYR A 108 -10.05 -5.26 1.82
CA TYR A 108 -9.05 -5.17 2.88
C TYR A 108 -7.96 -4.18 2.50
N PHE A 109 -7.89 -3.05 3.22
CA PHE A 109 -6.85 -2.04 3.00
C PHE A 109 -5.59 -2.38 3.81
N ILE A 110 -4.47 -2.57 3.13
CA ILE A 110 -3.18 -2.97 3.70
C ILE A 110 -2.30 -1.73 3.84
N SER A 111 -1.78 -1.49 5.05
CA SER A 111 -0.85 -0.39 5.30
C SER A 111 0.15 -0.75 6.40
N GLY A 112 1.21 0.04 6.54
CA GLY A 112 2.12 -0.07 7.68
C GLY A 112 1.43 0.33 8.99
N ALA A 113 1.89 -0.22 10.11
CA ALA A 113 1.35 0.07 11.44
C ALA A 113 1.32 1.57 11.75
N ASP A 114 2.38 2.31 11.41
CA ASP A 114 2.47 3.75 11.66
C ASP A 114 1.32 4.54 11.00
N ALA A 115 0.98 4.17 9.75
CA ALA A 115 -0.13 4.81 9.04
C ALA A 115 -1.51 4.44 9.62
N ILE A 116 -1.64 3.22 10.18
CA ILE A 116 -2.88 2.79 10.84
C ILE A 116 -3.06 3.50 12.20
N LEU A 117 -1.99 3.87 12.89
CA LEU A 117 -2.09 4.69 14.10
C LEU A 117 -2.74 6.06 13.81
N ASP A 118 -2.46 6.61 12.63
CA ASP A 118 -3.03 7.88 12.18
C ASP A 118 -4.43 7.74 11.56
N LEU A 119 -4.99 6.53 11.49
CA LEU A 119 -6.27 6.23 10.81
C LEU A 119 -7.42 7.15 11.27
N LEU A 120 -7.48 7.49 12.57
CA LEU A 120 -8.50 8.40 13.11
C LEU A 120 -8.41 9.83 12.55
N SER A 121 -7.26 10.23 12.04
CA SER A 121 -7.06 11.53 11.39
C SER A 121 -7.42 11.54 9.91
N TRP A 122 -7.72 10.36 9.33
CA TRP A 122 -8.05 10.27 7.92
C TRP A 122 -9.44 10.84 7.65
N LYS A 123 -9.59 11.41 6.46
CA LYS A 123 -10.87 11.96 6.01
C LYS A 123 -11.96 10.88 6.03
N ASP A 124 -13.10 11.20 6.64
CA ASP A 124 -14.31 10.34 6.68
C ASP A 124 -14.05 8.92 7.23
N VAL A 125 -13.34 8.81 8.36
CA VAL A 125 -12.89 7.53 8.93
C VAL A 125 -14.02 6.55 9.23
N ASP A 126 -15.17 7.01 9.70
CA ASP A 126 -16.33 6.14 9.99
C ASP A 126 -16.84 5.48 8.69
N GLU A 127 -16.87 6.22 7.59
CA GLU A 127 -17.23 5.67 6.29
C GLU A 127 -16.14 4.73 5.76
N LEU A 128 -14.85 5.07 5.89
CA LEU A 128 -13.74 4.18 5.54
C LEU A 128 -13.92 2.79 6.18
N LEU A 129 -14.22 2.76 7.48
CA LEU A 129 -14.40 1.52 8.25
C LEU A 129 -15.71 0.79 7.92
N SER A 130 -16.68 1.47 7.31
CA SER A 130 -17.88 0.84 6.77
C SER A 130 -17.62 0.13 5.43
N LEU A 131 -16.71 0.69 4.61
CA LEU A 131 -16.42 0.22 3.26
C LEU A 131 -15.43 -0.93 3.19
N CYS A 132 -14.47 -1.00 4.16
CA CYS A 132 -13.43 -2.03 4.13
C CYS A 132 -12.93 -2.41 5.53
N TYR A 133 -12.17 -3.49 5.58
CA TYR A 133 -11.31 -3.88 6.70
C TYR A 133 -9.92 -3.28 6.53
N PHE A 134 -9.19 -3.11 7.64
CA PHE A 134 -7.81 -2.62 7.63
C PHE A 134 -6.85 -3.68 8.13
N ILE A 135 -5.72 -3.84 7.48
CA ILE A 135 -4.62 -4.73 7.87
C ILE A 135 -3.38 -3.87 8.12
N ALA A 136 -2.96 -3.83 9.39
CA ALA A 136 -1.71 -3.20 9.79
C ALA A 136 -0.56 -4.20 9.67
N ALA A 137 0.38 -3.95 8.76
CA ALA A 137 1.62 -4.71 8.69
C ALA A 137 2.56 -4.24 9.81
N THR A 138 2.88 -5.14 10.74
CA THR A 138 3.69 -4.88 11.93
C THR A 138 5.03 -5.60 11.85
N ARG A 139 6.03 -5.07 12.55
CA ARG A 139 7.32 -5.76 12.72
C ARG A 139 7.23 -6.72 13.92
N PRO A 140 8.06 -7.79 13.97
CA PRO A 140 8.12 -8.69 15.11
C PRO A 140 8.32 -7.94 16.42
N GLY A 141 7.50 -8.27 17.41
CA GLY A 141 7.53 -7.63 18.74
C GLY A 141 6.84 -6.26 18.83
N TYR A 142 6.29 -5.73 17.74
CA TYR A 142 5.51 -4.48 17.78
C TYR A 142 4.11 -4.73 18.33
N LYS A 143 3.79 -4.10 19.48
CA LYS A 143 2.50 -4.28 20.16
C LYS A 143 1.51 -3.21 19.74
N LEU A 144 1.03 -3.26 18.51
CA LEU A 144 0.03 -2.32 17.98
C LEU A 144 -1.22 -2.23 18.87
N ASN A 145 -1.63 -3.36 19.48
CA ASN A 145 -2.82 -3.40 20.34
C ASN A 145 -2.72 -2.50 21.58
N VAL A 146 -1.51 -2.20 22.05
CA VAL A 146 -1.30 -1.28 23.19
C VAL A 146 -1.47 0.18 22.74
N GLU A 147 -0.97 0.51 21.55
CA GLU A 147 -1.03 1.86 20.99
C GLU A 147 -2.40 2.17 20.37
N LEU A 148 -3.09 1.14 19.85
CA LEU A 148 -4.47 1.25 19.33
C LEU A 148 -5.55 1.14 20.44
N GLY A 149 -5.20 1.17 21.71
CA GLY A 149 -6.13 0.89 22.83
C GLY A 149 -7.49 1.62 22.75
N HIS A 150 -7.50 2.85 22.23
CA HIS A 150 -8.75 3.60 22.00
C HIS A 150 -9.42 3.26 20.65
N LEU A 151 -8.66 2.90 19.62
CA LEU A 151 -9.17 2.45 18.32
C LEU A 151 -9.82 1.08 18.41
N THR A 152 -9.24 0.17 19.21
CA THR A 152 -9.69 -1.21 19.30
C THR A 152 -11.06 -1.39 19.93
N GLN A 153 -11.48 -0.52 20.87
CA GLN A 153 -12.83 -0.62 21.45
C GLN A 153 -13.93 -0.29 20.44
N ARG A 154 -13.75 0.77 19.62
CA ARG A 154 -14.78 1.19 18.65
C ARG A 154 -14.71 0.43 17.33
N TYR A 155 -13.50 0.01 16.91
CA TYR A 155 -13.25 -0.54 15.58
C TYR A 155 -12.52 -1.90 15.61
N ALA A 156 -12.51 -2.59 16.75
CA ALA A 156 -11.79 -3.85 16.96
C ALA A 156 -12.10 -4.94 15.91
N SER A 157 -13.32 -4.95 15.39
CA SER A 157 -13.76 -5.89 14.35
C SER A 157 -13.33 -5.51 12.93
N LYS A 158 -12.73 -4.34 12.75
CA LYS A 158 -12.39 -3.78 11.43
C LYS A 158 -10.89 -3.62 11.18
N VAL A 159 -10.07 -3.68 12.23
CA VAL A 159 -8.62 -3.50 12.14
C VAL A 159 -7.91 -4.76 12.60
N PHE A 160 -7.15 -5.36 11.70
CA PHE A 160 -6.37 -6.58 11.93
C PHE A 160 -4.87 -6.28 11.86
N THR A 161 -4.06 -7.18 12.40
CA THR A 161 -2.60 -7.10 12.29
C THR A 161 -2.06 -8.31 11.55
N VAL A 162 -0.99 -8.10 10.80
CA VAL A 162 -0.15 -9.17 10.25
C VAL A 162 1.31 -8.87 10.56
N GLU A 163 1.97 -9.84 11.17
CA GLU A 163 3.41 -9.72 11.43
C GLU A 163 4.18 -10.03 10.14
N VAL A 164 5.12 -9.15 9.79
CA VAL A 164 5.96 -9.27 8.60
C VAL A 164 7.44 -9.26 8.98
N PRO A 165 8.33 -9.91 8.22
CA PRO A 165 9.76 -9.79 8.44
C PRO A 165 10.21 -8.34 8.54
N ALA A 166 11.03 -8.03 9.54
CA ALA A 166 11.52 -6.67 9.79
C ALA A 166 12.52 -6.24 8.72
N LEU A 167 12.01 -5.72 7.61
CA LEU A 167 12.84 -5.09 6.58
C LEU A 167 12.96 -3.59 6.86
N ALA A 168 14.16 -3.15 7.25
CA ALA A 168 14.45 -1.72 7.45
C ALA A 168 14.71 -1.03 6.10
N ILE A 169 13.74 -1.13 5.17
CA ILE A 169 13.81 -0.54 3.84
C ILE A 169 12.76 0.59 3.75
N SER A 170 13.17 1.75 3.25
CA SER A 170 12.26 2.87 2.99
C SER A 170 12.55 3.54 1.66
N SER A 171 11.50 4.06 1.01
CA SER A 171 11.65 4.84 -0.22
C SER A 171 12.57 6.04 -0.03
N THR A 172 12.54 6.68 1.13
CA THR A 172 13.40 7.83 1.46
C THR A 172 14.88 7.44 1.50
N ASP A 173 15.23 6.30 2.10
CA ASP A 173 16.62 5.81 2.10
C ASP A 173 17.07 5.44 0.68
N ILE A 174 16.21 4.80 -0.11
CA ILE A 174 16.52 4.47 -1.50
C ILE A 174 16.83 5.73 -2.32
N ARG A 175 15.98 6.76 -2.26
CA ARG A 175 16.21 8.03 -2.99
C ARG A 175 17.49 8.71 -2.53
N ARG A 176 17.76 8.73 -1.22
CA ARG A 176 19.00 9.27 -0.67
C ARG A 176 20.23 8.52 -1.20
N ARG A 177 20.20 7.18 -1.22
CA ARG A 177 21.30 6.35 -1.75
C ARG A 177 21.58 6.65 -3.22
N VAL A 178 20.55 6.74 -4.06
CA VAL A 178 20.72 7.09 -5.48
C VAL A 178 21.36 8.47 -5.61
N LYS A 179 20.89 9.47 -4.86
CA LYS A 179 21.46 10.83 -4.87
C LYS A 179 22.94 10.85 -4.45
N GLU A 180 23.32 9.97 -3.52
CA GLU A 180 24.70 9.85 -3.01
C GLU A 180 25.57 8.88 -3.84
N GLY A 181 25.07 8.32 -4.94
CA GLY A 181 25.78 7.33 -5.77
C GLY A 181 26.00 5.98 -5.07
N LYS A 182 25.25 5.68 -4.00
CA LYS A 182 25.32 4.42 -3.27
C LYS A 182 24.45 3.34 -3.91
N PRO A 183 24.82 2.04 -3.79
CA PRO A 183 24.02 0.95 -4.37
C PRO A 183 22.66 0.83 -3.68
N ILE A 184 21.64 0.49 -4.49
CA ILE A 184 20.27 0.17 -4.06
C ILE A 184 19.91 -1.29 -4.36
N LYS A 185 20.88 -2.07 -4.83
CA LYS A 185 20.74 -3.51 -5.13
C LYS A 185 20.15 -4.24 -3.92
N TYR A 186 19.19 -5.12 -4.16
CA TYR A 186 18.48 -5.92 -3.16
C TYR A 186 17.58 -5.15 -2.18
N LEU A 187 17.38 -3.84 -2.34
CA LEU A 187 16.37 -3.08 -1.60
C LEU A 187 15.01 -3.09 -2.32
N LEU A 188 15.03 -3.32 -3.61
CA LEU A 188 13.88 -3.37 -4.51
C LEU A 188 14.15 -4.36 -5.66
N PRO A 189 13.13 -4.76 -6.44
CA PRO A 189 13.32 -5.63 -7.58
C PRO A 189 14.28 -5.04 -8.62
N GLU A 190 15.08 -5.90 -9.25
CA GLU A 190 16.09 -5.50 -10.24
C GLU A 190 15.48 -4.74 -11.43
N SER A 191 14.27 -5.12 -11.84
CA SER A 191 13.51 -4.40 -12.87
C SER A 191 13.25 -2.93 -12.50
N VAL A 192 12.97 -2.65 -11.23
CA VAL A 192 12.77 -1.29 -10.71
C VAL A 192 14.10 -0.55 -10.60
N GLU A 193 15.16 -1.20 -10.12
CA GLU A 193 16.52 -0.63 -10.08
C GLU A 193 16.95 -0.17 -11.46
N ASN A 194 16.82 -1.04 -12.47
CA ASN A 194 17.15 -0.74 -13.85
C ASN A 194 16.32 0.40 -14.42
N TYR A 195 15.02 0.46 -14.06
CA TYR A 195 14.14 1.56 -14.45
C TYR A 195 14.60 2.89 -13.87
N ILE A 196 14.95 2.93 -12.57
CA ILE A 196 15.46 4.13 -11.89
C ILE A 196 16.70 4.68 -12.59
N TYR A 197 17.68 3.81 -12.86
CA TYR A 197 18.91 4.22 -13.53
C TYR A 197 18.71 4.63 -14.99
N LYS A 198 17.88 3.90 -15.73
CA LYS A 198 17.56 4.22 -17.13
C LYS A 198 16.93 5.60 -17.28
N HIS A 199 16.06 5.99 -16.35
CA HIS A 199 15.34 7.27 -16.40
C HIS A 199 15.97 8.36 -15.54
N ASN A 200 17.18 8.14 -15.00
CA ASN A 200 17.90 9.08 -14.14
C ASN A 200 17.04 9.60 -12.96
N LEU A 201 16.15 8.78 -12.41
CA LEU A 201 15.30 9.17 -11.28
C LEU A 201 16.16 9.33 -10.02
N TYR A 202 15.77 10.28 -9.15
CA TYR A 202 16.40 10.57 -7.85
C TYR A 202 17.85 11.05 -7.91
N ARG A 203 18.39 11.32 -9.07
CA ARG A 203 19.72 11.95 -9.24
C ARG A 203 19.64 13.46 -9.05
N PRO A 204 20.78 14.12 -8.69
CA PRO A 204 20.85 15.58 -8.60
C PRO A 204 20.46 16.27 -9.92
#